data_5cc9ca0b85b0cd022ead73bee186b560
#
_entry.id   5cc9ca0b85b0cd022ead73bee186b560
#
_cell.length_a   1.000
_cell.length_b   1.000
_cell.length_c   1.000
_cell.angle_alpha   90.00
_cell.angle_beta   90.00
_cell.angle_gamma   90.00
#
_symmetry.space_group_name_H-M   'P 1'
#
loop_
_entity.id
_entity.type
_entity.pdbx_description
1 polymer ?
#
loop_
_entity_poly.entity_id
_entity_poly.type
_entity_poly.pdbx_seq_one_letter_code
_entity_poly.pdbx_strand_id
1 'polypeptide(L)'
;MDEKNFFVHFFMQSNGLYIRVIDERLFKTTKEVTALTRDIDYIVDKFSDDIYRAALAVTGSVHEAEDIVSEVIIKYFTRQGELFFNDDEHLKAWLLRTAINLSKDLLR
;
A
#
# COMPACT_ATOMS: atom_id res chain seq x y z
N MET A 1 8.25 -18.90 0.98
CA MET A 1 7.93 -17.54 1.45
C MET A 1 6.44 -17.33 1.29
N ASP A 2 5.75 -16.86 2.31
CA ASP A 2 4.33 -16.63 2.19
C ASP A 2 4.04 -15.32 1.44
N GLU A 3 2.78 -15.10 1.07
CA GLU A 3 2.38 -13.93 0.29
C GLU A 3 2.73 -12.62 0.97
N LYS A 4 2.56 -12.56 2.28
CA LYS A 4 2.82 -11.37 3.07
C LYS A 4 4.29 -10.96 2.95
N ASN A 5 5.22 -11.91 3.12
CA ASN A 5 6.63 -11.64 2.99
C ASN A 5 7.00 -11.29 1.56
N PHE A 6 6.32 -11.89 0.59
CA PHE A 6 6.55 -11.57 -0.81
C PHE A 6 6.24 -10.09 -1.11
N PHE A 7 5.09 -9.60 -0.64
CA PHE A 7 4.70 -8.21 -0.90
C PHE A 7 5.63 -7.22 -0.20
N VAL A 8 5.99 -7.49 1.05
CA VAL A 8 6.93 -6.62 1.77
C VAL A 8 8.26 -6.55 1.01
N HIS A 9 8.74 -7.71 0.59
CA HIS A 9 9.99 -7.79 -0.16
C HIS A 9 9.88 -7.07 -1.51
N PHE A 10 8.74 -7.22 -2.17
CA PHE A 10 8.46 -6.55 -3.43
C PHE A 10 8.55 -5.03 -3.29
N PHE A 11 7.95 -4.46 -2.24
CA PHE A 11 8.03 -3.03 -1.99
C PHE A 11 9.47 -2.55 -1.85
N MET A 12 10.29 -3.33 -1.17
CA MET A 12 11.68 -2.97 -0.95
C MET A 12 12.49 -3.00 -2.24
N GLN A 13 12.19 -3.91 -3.15
CA GLN A 13 12.97 -4.12 -4.35
C GLN A 13 12.50 -3.34 -5.56
N SER A 14 11.20 -3.15 -5.72
CA SER A 14 10.64 -2.65 -6.97
C SER A 14 10.96 -1.19 -7.27
N ASN A 15 10.95 -0.33 -6.26
CA ASN A 15 11.05 1.10 -6.54
C ASN A 15 11.64 1.92 -5.38
N GLY A 16 12.07 1.29 -4.34
CA GLY A 16 12.65 1.98 -3.19
C GLY A 16 11.66 2.82 -2.40
N LEU A 17 10.37 2.73 -2.72
CA LEU A 17 9.36 3.54 -2.03
C LEU A 17 9.18 3.11 -0.58
N TYR A 18 9.39 1.84 -0.29
CA TYR A 18 9.35 1.36 1.08
C TYR A 18 10.37 2.10 1.94
N ILE A 19 11.58 2.26 1.40
CA ILE A 19 12.65 2.96 2.09
C ILE A 19 12.28 4.41 2.34
N ARG A 20 11.59 5.06 1.39
CA ARG A 20 11.10 6.42 1.58
C ARG A 20 10.08 6.54 2.69
N VAL A 21 9.20 5.54 2.79
CA VAL A 21 8.15 5.54 3.81
C VAL A 21 8.74 5.47 5.21
N ILE A 22 9.80 4.70 5.38
CA ILE A 22 10.48 4.59 6.66
C ILE A 22 11.71 5.48 6.75
N ASP A 23 11.72 6.55 5.96
CA ASP A 23 12.73 7.60 6.03
C ASP A 23 12.80 8.16 7.44
N GLU A 24 13.98 8.52 7.86
CA GLU A 24 14.25 9.05 9.20
C GLU A 24 13.42 10.28 9.56
N ARG A 25 12.91 11.00 8.57
CA ARG A 25 12.04 12.15 8.85
C ARG A 25 10.70 11.74 9.43
N LEU A 26 10.29 10.51 9.17
CA LEU A 26 9.02 9.97 9.64
C LEU A 26 9.19 9.18 10.93
N PHE A 27 10.34 8.58 11.14
CA PHE A 27 10.55 7.66 12.27
C PHE A 27 11.87 7.99 12.96
N LYS A 28 11.78 8.27 14.24
CA LYS A 28 12.93 8.67 15.05
C LYS A 28 13.42 7.57 15.96
N THR A 29 12.64 6.50 16.14
CA THR A 29 12.99 5.44 17.08
C THR A 29 12.75 4.07 16.45
N THR A 30 13.45 3.06 16.99
CA THR A 30 13.24 1.67 16.59
C THR A 30 11.81 1.21 16.87
N LYS A 31 11.21 1.72 17.94
CA LYS A 31 9.85 1.37 18.30
C LYS A 31 8.86 1.85 17.21
N GLU A 32 9.06 3.06 16.71
CA GLU A 32 8.21 3.61 15.65
C GLU A 32 8.35 2.81 14.36
N VAL A 33 9.58 2.43 14.00
CA VAL A 33 9.82 1.61 12.82
C VAL A 33 9.15 0.24 12.96
N THR A 34 9.24 -0.37 14.12
CA THR A 34 8.62 -1.66 14.39
C THR A 34 7.09 -1.56 14.27
N ALA A 35 6.50 -0.50 14.82
CA ALA A 35 5.05 -0.28 14.74
C ALA A 35 4.62 -0.11 13.28
N LEU A 36 5.37 0.67 12.50
CA LEU A 36 5.08 0.85 11.08
C LEU A 36 5.13 -0.47 10.32
N THR A 37 6.13 -1.29 10.59
CA THR A 37 6.27 -2.59 9.92
C THR A 37 5.06 -3.46 10.20
N ARG A 38 4.57 -3.48 11.44
CA ARG A 38 3.37 -4.25 11.77
C ARG A 38 2.14 -3.72 11.05
N ASP A 39 2.01 -2.39 10.93
CA ASP A 39 0.89 -1.79 10.21
C ASP A 39 0.94 -2.13 8.73
N ILE A 40 2.13 -2.07 8.12
CA ILE A 40 2.30 -2.47 6.72
C ILE A 40 1.93 -3.93 6.53
N ASP A 41 2.40 -4.81 7.43
CA ASP A 41 2.08 -6.23 7.36
C ASP A 41 0.57 -6.46 7.43
N TYR A 42 -0.12 -5.75 8.31
CA TYR A 42 -1.56 -5.89 8.46
C TYR A 42 -2.29 -5.50 7.17
N ILE A 43 -1.94 -4.34 6.62
CA ILE A 43 -2.58 -3.84 5.41
C ILE A 43 -2.30 -4.76 4.22
N VAL A 44 -1.05 -5.18 4.07
CA VAL A 44 -0.67 -6.06 2.97
C VAL A 44 -1.40 -7.40 3.07
N ASP A 45 -1.39 -7.99 4.26
CA ASP A 45 -2.01 -9.29 4.48
C ASP A 45 -3.51 -9.27 4.23
N LYS A 46 -4.17 -8.20 4.64
CA LYS A 46 -5.62 -8.13 4.60
C LYS A 46 -6.18 -7.59 3.29
N PHE A 47 -5.53 -6.61 2.69
CA PHE A 47 -6.12 -5.85 1.59
C PHE A 47 -5.36 -5.89 0.27
N SER A 48 -4.13 -6.38 0.22
CA SER A 48 -3.34 -6.30 -1.00
C SER A 48 -3.99 -7.02 -2.19
N ASP A 49 -4.60 -8.17 -1.96
CA ASP A 49 -5.27 -8.91 -3.03
C ASP A 49 -6.43 -8.12 -3.62
N ASP A 50 -7.21 -7.49 -2.75
CA ASP A 50 -8.36 -6.71 -3.20
C ASP A 50 -7.92 -5.49 -4.00
N ILE A 51 -6.88 -4.82 -3.54
CA ILE A 51 -6.30 -3.68 -4.25
C ILE A 51 -5.77 -4.13 -5.62
N TYR A 52 -5.03 -5.24 -5.63
CA TYR A 52 -4.46 -5.78 -6.86
C TYR A 52 -5.55 -6.12 -7.88
N ARG A 53 -6.61 -6.80 -7.44
CA ARG A 53 -7.70 -7.17 -8.32
C ARG A 53 -8.41 -5.96 -8.91
N ALA A 54 -8.63 -4.94 -8.08
CA ALA A 54 -9.28 -3.71 -8.55
C ALA A 54 -8.40 -3.02 -9.59
N ALA A 55 -7.11 -2.91 -9.33
CA ALA A 55 -6.18 -2.29 -10.26
C ALA A 55 -6.05 -3.08 -11.55
N LEU A 56 -5.96 -4.41 -11.45
CA LEU A 56 -5.84 -5.28 -12.62
C LEU A 56 -7.09 -5.18 -13.50
N ALA A 57 -8.27 -5.10 -12.88
CA ALA A 57 -9.52 -4.98 -13.63
C ALA A 57 -9.56 -3.71 -14.47
N VAL A 58 -8.93 -2.64 -14.02
CA VAL A 58 -8.91 -1.37 -14.74
C VAL A 58 -7.75 -1.30 -15.75
N THR A 59 -6.54 -1.68 -15.32
CA THR A 59 -5.34 -1.53 -16.15
C THR A 59 -5.14 -2.66 -17.15
N GLY A 60 -5.58 -3.87 -16.81
CA GLY A 60 -5.32 -5.05 -17.61
C GLY A 60 -3.86 -5.49 -17.62
N SER A 61 -3.02 -4.92 -16.74
CA SER A 61 -1.58 -5.18 -16.72
C SER A 61 -1.16 -5.60 -15.33
N VAL A 62 -0.55 -6.79 -15.23
CA VAL A 62 -0.02 -7.30 -13.97
C VAL A 62 1.01 -6.34 -13.39
N HIS A 63 1.92 -5.87 -14.23
CA HIS A 63 2.99 -4.98 -13.80
C HIS A 63 2.44 -3.66 -13.23
N GLU A 64 1.50 -3.06 -13.94
CA GLU A 64 0.90 -1.81 -13.47
C GLU A 64 0.07 -2.03 -12.22
N ALA A 65 -0.64 -3.15 -12.14
CA ALA A 65 -1.42 -3.46 -10.95
C ALA A 65 -0.54 -3.61 -9.70
N GLU A 66 0.62 -4.25 -9.85
CA GLU A 66 1.57 -4.37 -8.75
C GLU A 66 2.09 -3.01 -8.30
N ASP A 67 2.39 -2.13 -9.24
CA ASP A 67 2.84 -0.77 -8.93
C ASP A 67 1.76 0.01 -8.19
N ILE A 68 0.51 -0.16 -8.59
CA ILE A 68 -0.61 0.52 -7.94
C ILE A 68 -0.80 0.03 -6.51
N VAL A 69 -0.64 -1.27 -6.25
CA VAL A 69 -0.68 -1.77 -4.88
C VAL A 69 0.33 -1.02 -4.02
N SER A 70 1.55 -0.89 -4.51
CA SER A 70 2.61 -0.17 -3.81
C SER A 70 2.23 1.29 -3.54
N GLU A 71 1.72 1.98 -4.56
CA GLU A 71 1.36 3.38 -4.42
C GLU A 71 0.21 3.61 -3.46
N VAL A 72 -0.80 2.73 -3.47
CA VAL A 72 -1.93 2.84 -2.56
C VAL A 72 -1.47 2.73 -1.11
N ILE A 73 -0.62 1.74 -0.84
CA ILE A 73 -0.14 1.51 0.51
C ILE A 73 0.73 2.69 0.98
N ILE A 74 1.56 3.22 0.09
CA ILE A 74 2.38 4.38 0.42
C ILE A 74 1.51 5.60 0.69
N LYS A 75 0.48 5.84 -0.11
CA LYS A 75 -0.44 6.94 0.13
C LYS A 75 -1.13 6.80 1.48
N TYR A 76 -1.53 5.59 1.83
CA TYR A 76 -2.13 5.36 3.14
C TYR A 76 -1.18 5.78 4.26
N PHE A 77 0.06 5.32 4.21
CA PHE A 77 1.01 5.59 5.29
C PHE A 77 1.47 7.04 5.32
N THR A 78 1.61 7.69 4.17
CA THR A 78 2.04 9.09 4.15
C THR A 78 0.93 10.04 4.60
N ARG A 79 -0.33 9.62 4.50
CA ARG A 79 -1.48 10.43 4.89
C ARG A 79 -2.18 9.94 6.15
N GLN A 80 -1.56 9.01 6.86
CA GLN A 80 -2.18 8.34 8.00
C GLN A 80 -2.70 9.31 9.06
N GLY A 81 -1.98 10.40 9.30
CA GLY A 81 -2.40 11.39 10.28
C GLY A 81 -3.62 12.22 9.88
N GLU A 82 -3.98 12.20 8.59
CA GLU A 82 -5.11 12.94 8.05
C GLU A 82 -6.34 12.09 7.84
N LEU A 83 -6.16 10.76 7.88
CA LEU A 83 -7.23 9.81 7.55
C LEU A 83 -7.84 9.24 8.82
N PHE A 84 -9.14 9.09 8.79
CA PHE A 84 -9.88 8.48 9.89
C PHE A 84 -10.88 7.48 9.32
N PHE A 85 -10.84 6.27 9.85
CA PHE A 85 -11.73 5.20 9.41
C PHE A 85 -12.50 4.63 10.59
N ASN A 86 -13.80 4.43 10.42
CA ASN A 86 -14.66 3.88 11.46
C ASN A 86 -14.39 2.40 11.69
N ASP A 87 -14.04 1.68 10.61
CA ASP A 87 -13.81 0.24 10.66
C ASP A 87 -13.03 -0.19 9.41
N ASP A 88 -12.76 -1.50 9.32
CA ASP A 88 -12.02 -2.05 8.19
C ASP A 88 -12.77 -1.94 6.87
N GLU A 89 -14.10 -1.96 6.90
CA GLU A 89 -14.89 -1.77 5.69
C GLU A 89 -14.68 -0.37 5.11
N HIS A 90 -14.67 0.64 5.97
CA HIS A 90 -14.41 2.01 5.56
C HIS A 90 -12.99 2.16 5.00
N LEU A 91 -12.02 1.55 5.67
CA LEU A 91 -10.63 1.55 5.21
C LEU A 91 -10.51 0.86 3.85
N LYS A 92 -11.13 -0.30 3.70
CA LYS A 92 -11.12 -1.04 2.44
C LYS A 92 -11.68 -0.20 1.30
N ALA A 93 -12.81 0.48 1.55
CA ALA A 93 -13.44 1.33 0.55
C ALA A 93 -12.49 2.43 0.08
N TRP A 94 -11.77 3.05 1.01
CA TRP A 94 -10.80 4.08 0.67
C TRP A 94 -9.64 3.53 -0.17
N LEU A 95 -9.12 2.37 0.24
CA LEU A 95 -8.01 1.73 -0.48
C LEU A 95 -8.41 1.38 -1.90
N LEU A 96 -9.59 0.79 -2.07
CA LEU A 96 -10.07 0.39 -3.40
C LEU A 96 -10.34 1.60 -4.29
N ARG A 97 -10.95 2.64 -3.74
CA ARG A 97 -11.21 3.86 -4.49
C ARG A 97 -9.90 4.50 -4.95
N THR A 98 -8.92 4.54 -4.07
CA THR A 98 -7.61 5.08 -4.40
C THR A 98 -6.97 4.28 -5.52
N ALA A 99 -7.04 2.95 -5.43
CA ALA A 99 -6.50 2.07 -6.47
C ALA A 99 -7.16 2.31 -7.82
N ILE A 100 -8.49 2.42 -7.84
CA ILE A 100 -9.23 2.64 -9.07
C ILE A 100 -8.88 4.00 -9.67
N ASN A 101 -8.78 5.03 -8.85
CA ASN A 101 -8.44 6.36 -9.33
C ASN A 101 -7.03 6.41 -9.91
N LEU A 102 -6.05 5.78 -9.25
CA LEU A 102 -4.69 5.70 -9.78
C LEU A 102 -4.65 4.92 -11.08
N SER A 103 -5.42 3.82 -11.16
CA SER A 103 -5.48 3.01 -12.37
C SER A 103 -6.04 3.81 -13.54
N LYS A 104 -7.09 4.58 -13.31
CA LYS A 104 -7.69 5.42 -14.35
C LYS A 104 -6.72 6.50 -14.81
N ASP A 105 -5.96 7.06 -13.88
CA ASP A 105 -4.97 8.08 -14.23
C ASP A 105 -3.90 7.54 -15.16
N LEU A 106 -3.50 6.28 -14.97
CA LEU A 106 -2.54 5.64 -15.86
C LEU A 106 -3.06 5.46 -17.29
N LEU A 107 -4.37 5.35 -17.45
CA LEU A 107 -4.99 5.12 -18.76
C LEU A 107 -5.28 6.40 -19.53
N ARG A 108 -5.05 7.55 -18.94
CA ARG A 108 -5.30 8.83 -19.60
C ARG A 108 -4.20 9.29 -20.53
#